data_fa3797cb157d5306b648c0abb14528dd
#
_entry.id   fa3797cb157d5306b648c0abb14528dd
#
_cell.length_a   1.000
_cell.length_b   1.000
_cell.length_c   1.000
_cell.angle_alpha   90.00
_cell.angle_beta   90.00
_cell.angle_gamma   90.00
#
_symmetry.space_group_name_H-M   'P 1'
#
loop_
_entity.id
_entity.type
_entity.pdbx_description
1 polymer ?
#
loop_
_entity_poly.entity_id
_entity_poly.type
_entity_poly.pdbx_seq_one_letter_code
_entity_poly.pdbx_strand_id
1 'polypeptide(L)'
;GLGDVYKRQVERLAALTSFQEADMVFAVGGGKAIDTCKCLCIECEKPVFTFPTIASNCAACTSVSIMYHEDGTFFKPHFFTHPAAHAFIDTQIIAAAPYRYLWAGIGDTYAKNYEAEISSRGEKLPHYTEVGVGFSKMCLTPMLEYGRQALEDNKKGVATEALEQVVLAIVVTTAIVSIFLTRDFTPDYNSGLAHACFYALTAYPVIEKEHLHGEVVGFGVLYALLVDGQQEEFEKIYALNKELGLPVRIADIGITEEQFFETMDRIPQMSDI
;
A
#
# COMPACT_ATOMS: atom_id res chain seq x y z
N GLY A 1 20.18 -11.36 14.46
CA GLY A 1 19.88 -10.83 13.15
C GLY A 1 18.69 -9.86 13.20
N LEU A 2 18.61 -8.95 12.25
CA LEU A 2 17.61 -7.88 12.19
C LEU A 2 16.16 -8.42 11.98
N GLY A 3 15.98 -9.64 11.49
CA GLY A 3 14.69 -10.33 11.42
C GLY A 3 14.11 -10.76 12.76
N ASP A 4 14.86 -10.64 13.83
CA ASP A 4 14.48 -11.12 15.17
C ASP A 4 13.44 -10.25 15.89
N VAL A 5 13.28 -8.97 15.49
CA VAL A 5 12.44 -8.03 16.25
C VAL A 5 10.96 -8.26 16.01
N TYR A 6 10.57 -8.37 14.77
CA TYR A 6 9.18 -8.71 14.43
C TYR A 6 8.82 -10.10 14.96
N LYS A 7 9.70 -11.08 14.76
CA LYS A 7 9.56 -12.41 15.33
C LYS A 7 9.34 -12.37 16.84
N ARG A 8 10.10 -11.54 17.55
CA ARG A 8 9.91 -11.33 18.99
C ARG A 8 8.57 -10.71 19.35
N GLN A 9 8.05 -9.76 18.54
CA GLN A 9 6.74 -9.16 18.79
C GLN A 9 5.62 -10.19 18.60
N VAL A 10 5.67 -10.98 17.52
CA VAL A 10 4.72 -12.08 17.27
C VAL A 10 4.85 -13.14 18.37
N GLU A 11 6.06 -13.58 18.72
CA GLU A 11 6.30 -14.54 19.80
C GLU A 11 5.77 -14.02 21.16
N ARG A 12 6.01 -12.72 21.46
CA ARG A 12 5.46 -12.10 22.68
C ARG A 12 3.95 -12.11 22.72
N LEU A 13 3.31 -11.77 21.61
CA LEU A 13 1.84 -11.78 21.52
C LEU A 13 1.29 -13.21 21.56
N ALA A 14 1.96 -14.15 20.89
CA ALA A 14 1.59 -15.56 20.92
C ALA A 14 1.67 -16.19 22.33
N ALA A 15 2.56 -15.69 23.17
CA ALA A 15 2.72 -16.15 24.54
C ALA A 15 1.66 -15.61 25.52
N LEU A 16 0.82 -14.65 25.12
CA LEU A 16 -0.24 -14.13 25.97
C LEU A 16 -1.32 -15.18 26.17
N THR A 17 -1.72 -15.41 27.43
CA THR A 17 -2.79 -16.35 27.79
C THR A 17 -4.09 -16.00 27.05
N SER A 18 -4.43 -14.71 26.96
CA SER A 18 -5.61 -14.23 26.23
C SER A 18 -5.59 -14.59 24.74
N PHE A 19 -4.41 -14.62 24.12
CA PHE A 19 -4.28 -15.06 22.73
C PHE A 19 -4.37 -16.60 22.63
N GLN A 20 -3.71 -17.32 23.53
CA GLN A 20 -3.71 -18.78 23.53
C GLN A 20 -5.11 -19.36 23.70
N GLU A 21 -5.92 -18.78 24.58
CA GLU A 21 -7.29 -19.18 24.88
C GLU A 21 -8.34 -18.68 23.88
N ALA A 22 -7.98 -17.72 23.02
CA ALA A 22 -8.90 -17.17 22.02
C ALA A 22 -9.15 -18.13 20.87
N ASP A 23 -10.41 -18.28 20.46
CA ASP A 23 -10.80 -19.04 19.26
C ASP A 23 -10.54 -18.27 17.96
N MET A 24 -10.50 -16.94 18.03
CA MET A 24 -10.31 -16.04 16.89
C MET A 24 -9.70 -14.71 17.35
N VAL A 25 -9.21 -13.90 16.39
CA VAL A 25 -8.64 -12.57 16.66
C VAL A 25 -9.34 -11.51 15.82
N PHE A 26 -9.69 -10.39 16.46
CA PHE A 26 -10.16 -9.19 15.79
C PHE A 26 -9.01 -8.18 15.67
N ALA A 27 -8.53 -7.98 14.45
CA ALA A 27 -7.47 -7.03 14.11
C ALA A 27 -8.10 -5.66 13.80
N VAL A 28 -8.17 -4.79 14.81
CA VAL A 28 -8.77 -3.45 14.71
C VAL A 28 -7.67 -2.41 14.63
N GLY A 29 -7.61 -1.62 13.54
CA GLY A 29 -6.63 -0.55 13.42
C GLY A 29 -6.19 -0.25 11.99
N GLY A 30 -5.04 0.41 11.86
CA GLY A 30 -4.38 0.65 10.57
C GLY A 30 -3.50 -0.53 10.13
N GLY A 31 -2.82 -0.37 8.99
CA GLY A 31 -2.03 -1.42 8.33
C GLY A 31 -1.07 -2.15 9.25
N LYS A 32 -0.25 -1.44 10.03
CA LYS A 32 0.73 -2.05 10.96
C LYS A 32 0.09 -2.99 11.99
N ALA A 33 -1.04 -2.59 12.58
CA ALA A 33 -1.77 -3.43 13.55
C ALA A 33 -2.37 -4.66 12.87
N ILE A 34 -2.98 -4.47 11.69
CA ILE A 34 -3.58 -5.55 10.91
C ILE A 34 -2.52 -6.54 10.43
N ASP A 35 -1.40 -6.06 9.89
CA ASP A 35 -0.31 -6.92 9.42
C ASP A 35 0.30 -7.75 10.56
N THR A 36 0.51 -7.15 11.73
CA THR A 36 0.97 -7.87 12.93
C THR A 36 0.00 -8.98 13.33
N CYS A 37 -1.31 -8.67 13.37
CA CYS A 37 -2.33 -9.67 13.73
C CYS A 37 -2.45 -10.78 12.68
N LYS A 38 -2.38 -10.46 11.38
CA LYS A 38 -2.39 -11.47 10.31
C LYS A 38 -1.23 -12.45 10.45
N CYS A 39 -0.01 -11.94 10.60
CA CYS A 39 1.16 -12.80 10.79
C CYS A 39 1.00 -13.69 12.02
N LEU A 40 0.66 -13.11 13.18
CA LEU A 40 0.45 -13.86 14.41
C LEU A 40 -0.59 -14.98 14.26
N CYS A 41 -1.73 -14.66 13.63
CA CYS A 41 -2.84 -15.60 13.53
C CYS A 41 -2.57 -16.71 12.52
N ILE A 42 -1.97 -16.37 11.37
CA ILE A 42 -1.66 -17.36 10.33
C ILE A 42 -0.58 -18.33 10.82
N GLU A 43 0.48 -17.83 11.49
CA GLU A 43 1.51 -18.69 12.08
C GLU A 43 0.96 -19.60 13.19
N CYS A 44 -0.08 -19.17 13.90
CA CYS A 44 -0.72 -19.94 14.98
C CYS A 44 -2.02 -20.65 14.55
N GLU A 45 -2.33 -20.68 13.26
CA GLU A 45 -3.53 -21.32 12.68
C GLU A 45 -4.85 -20.85 13.31
N LYS A 46 -4.92 -19.55 13.71
CA LYS A 46 -6.15 -18.96 14.27
C LYS A 46 -6.85 -18.07 13.24
N PRO A 47 -8.20 -18.10 13.17
CA PRO A 47 -8.95 -17.18 12.32
C PRO A 47 -8.69 -15.72 12.73
N VAL A 48 -8.40 -14.86 11.75
CA VAL A 48 -8.28 -13.41 11.93
C VAL A 48 -9.36 -12.69 11.14
N PHE A 49 -10.03 -11.74 11.80
CA PHE A 49 -11.03 -10.86 11.24
C PHE A 49 -10.49 -9.44 11.30
N THR A 50 -10.49 -8.73 10.17
CA THR A 50 -9.91 -7.39 10.09
C THR A 50 -10.97 -6.30 10.12
N PHE A 51 -10.67 -5.22 10.83
CA PHE A 51 -11.50 -4.02 10.99
C PHE A 51 -10.61 -2.79 10.72
N PRO A 52 -10.40 -2.39 9.45
CA PRO A 52 -9.58 -1.23 9.15
C PRO A 52 -10.25 0.05 9.65
N THR A 53 -9.51 0.84 10.42
CA THR A 53 -9.98 2.15 10.94
C THR A 53 -9.52 3.32 10.10
N ILE A 54 -8.67 3.07 9.10
CA ILE A 54 -8.17 4.01 8.11
C ILE A 54 -8.08 3.33 6.75
N ALA A 55 -8.15 4.06 5.67
CA ALA A 55 -7.94 3.57 4.32
C ALA A 55 -6.65 4.18 3.73
N SER A 56 -5.49 3.73 4.23
CA SER A 56 -4.18 4.16 3.73
C SER A 56 -3.50 3.11 2.85
N ASN A 57 -4.01 1.87 2.86
CA ASN A 57 -3.53 0.73 2.08
C ASN A 57 -4.52 -0.44 2.13
N CYS A 58 -4.18 -1.53 1.48
CA CYS A 58 -5.01 -2.73 1.33
C CYS A 58 -4.75 -3.85 2.36
N ALA A 59 -3.98 -3.61 3.42
CA ALA A 59 -3.54 -4.62 4.39
C ALA A 59 -4.68 -5.48 4.97
N ALA A 60 -5.89 -4.90 5.13
CA ALA A 60 -7.04 -5.60 5.70
C ALA A 60 -7.51 -6.80 4.88
N CYS A 61 -7.29 -6.80 3.56
CA CYS A 61 -7.83 -7.80 2.64
C CYS A 61 -6.76 -8.57 1.86
N THR A 62 -5.46 -8.24 2.00
CA THR A 62 -4.37 -8.92 1.29
C THR A 62 -3.94 -10.21 1.96
N SER A 63 -3.29 -11.09 1.17
CA SER A 63 -2.54 -12.25 1.65
C SER A 63 -1.03 -11.97 1.81
N VAL A 64 -0.68 -10.72 2.05
CA VAL A 64 0.69 -10.28 2.35
C VAL A 64 0.66 -9.32 3.53
N SER A 65 1.70 -9.34 4.34
CA SER A 65 1.97 -8.35 5.38
C SER A 65 3.33 -7.72 5.15
N ILE A 66 3.42 -6.42 5.33
CA ILE A 66 4.68 -5.70 5.23
C ILE A 66 5.33 -5.64 6.61
N MET A 67 6.56 -6.12 6.65
CA MET A 67 7.32 -6.25 7.87
C MET A 67 8.29 -5.09 7.99
N TYR A 68 8.40 -4.54 9.20
CA TYR A 68 9.27 -3.41 9.51
C TYR A 68 10.24 -3.76 10.63
N HIS A 69 11.39 -3.08 10.65
CA HIS A 69 12.30 -3.08 11.78
C HIS A 69 11.76 -2.24 12.95
N GLU A 70 12.38 -2.32 14.14
CA GLU A 70 12.00 -1.51 15.31
C GLU A 70 12.09 0.00 15.06
N ASP A 71 13.04 0.42 14.23
CA ASP A 71 13.23 1.80 13.83
C ASP A 71 12.22 2.29 12.80
N GLY A 72 11.31 1.41 12.33
CA GLY A 72 10.28 1.71 11.36
C GLY A 72 10.70 1.49 9.90
N THR A 73 11.95 1.15 9.63
CA THR A 73 12.43 0.90 8.26
C THR A 73 11.85 -0.40 7.70
N PHE A 74 11.65 -0.44 6.38
CA PHE A 74 11.18 -1.62 5.67
C PHE A 74 12.13 -2.80 5.86
N PHE A 75 11.55 -3.99 6.10
CA PHE A 75 12.33 -5.23 6.21
C PHE A 75 12.09 -6.14 5.01
N LYS A 76 10.87 -6.68 4.86
CA LYS A 76 10.47 -7.53 3.73
C LYS A 76 8.96 -7.76 3.69
N PRO A 77 8.38 -8.16 2.55
CA PRO A 77 7.04 -8.73 2.52
C PRO A 77 7.02 -10.13 3.13
N HIS A 78 5.92 -10.48 3.79
CA HIS A 78 5.61 -11.83 4.26
C HIS A 78 4.33 -12.30 3.57
N PHE A 79 4.43 -13.29 2.70
CA PHE A 79 3.32 -13.80 1.91
C PHE A 79 2.61 -14.94 2.62
N PHE A 80 1.29 -14.99 2.48
CA PHE A 80 0.43 -16.03 3.02
C PHE A 80 -0.31 -16.76 1.91
N THR A 81 -0.78 -17.96 2.19
CA THR A 81 -1.59 -18.77 1.26
C THR A 81 -3.02 -18.27 1.12
N HIS A 82 -3.50 -17.47 2.07
CA HIS A 82 -4.85 -16.91 2.10
C HIS A 82 -4.88 -15.58 2.86
N PRO A 83 -5.82 -14.68 2.55
CA PRO A 83 -6.04 -13.44 3.32
C PRO A 83 -6.70 -13.74 4.68
N ALA A 84 -7.05 -12.68 5.42
CA ALA A 84 -7.89 -12.78 6.62
C ALA A 84 -9.21 -13.51 6.32
N ALA A 85 -9.77 -14.20 7.33
CA ALA A 85 -11.02 -14.94 7.18
C ALA A 85 -12.19 -14.04 6.74
N HIS A 86 -12.22 -12.78 7.22
CA HIS A 86 -13.19 -11.79 6.83
C HIS A 86 -12.68 -10.38 7.12
N ALA A 87 -13.12 -9.39 6.34
CA ALA A 87 -12.85 -7.97 6.57
C ALA A 87 -14.17 -7.21 6.75
N PHE A 88 -14.26 -6.41 7.81
CA PHE A 88 -15.41 -5.56 8.11
C PHE A 88 -14.99 -4.11 7.91
N ILE A 89 -15.53 -3.47 6.87
CA ILE A 89 -15.19 -2.11 6.48
C ILE A 89 -16.35 -1.18 6.84
N ASP A 90 -16.17 -0.41 7.91
CA ASP A 90 -17.11 0.65 8.29
C ASP A 90 -16.62 1.99 7.71
N THR A 91 -17.26 2.44 6.65
CA THR A 91 -16.89 3.70 5.97
C THR A 91 -17.09 4.93 6.83
N GLN A 92 -17.99 4.88 7.83
CA GLN A 92 -18.18 5.99 8.77
C GLN A 92 -17.00 6.14 9.73
N ILE A 93 -16.41 5.03 10.20
CA ILE A 93 -15.18 5.05 11.00
C ILE A 93 -14.03 5.63 10.17
N ILE A 94 -13.90 5.21 8.91
CA ILE A 94 -12.86 5.69 8.01
C ILE A 94 -13.09 7.18 7.65
N ALA A 95 -14.33 7.60 7.45
CA ALA A 95 -14.68 9.00 7.21
C ALA A 95 -14.30 9.92 8.40
N ALA A 96 -14.37 9.41 9.63
CA ALA A 96 -13.99 10.15 10.83
C ALA A 96 -12.47 10.13 11.11
N ALA A 97 -11.69 9.34 10.37
CA ALA A 97 -10.25 9.26 10.53
C ALA A 97 -9.54 10.50 9.94
N PRO A 98 -8.30 10.82 10.37
CA PRO A 98 -7.54 11.93 9.80
C PRO A 98 -7.36 11.77 8.28
N TYR A 99 -7.74 12.81 7.52
CA TYR A 99 -7.80 12.80 6.04
C TYR A 99 -6.49 12.36 5.36
N ARG A 100 -5.35 12.63 6.01
CA ARG A 100 -4.03 12.30 5.46
C ARG A 100 -3.87 10.81 5.13
N TYR A 101 -4.57 9.93 5.82
CA TYR A 101 -4.50 8.48 5.56
C TYR A 101 -5.26 8.09 4.29
N LEU A 102 -6.46 8.62 4.07
CA LEU A 102 -7.19 8.43 2.82
C LEU A 102 -6.45 9.06 1.64
N TRP A 103 -5.92 10.26 1.85
CA TRP A 103 -5.12 11.00 0.88
C TRP A 103 -3.88 10.21 0.42
N ALA A 104 -3.10 9.66 1.35
CA ALA A 104 -1.97 8.80 1.02
C ALA A 104 -2.43 7.47 0.36
N GLY A 105 -3.54 6.90 0.83
CA GLY A 105 -4.12 5.68 0.25
C GLY A 105 -4.50 5.84 -1.23
N ILE A 106 -4.93 7.03 -1.65
CA ILE A 106 -5.19 7.33 -3.07
C ILE A 106 -3.89 7.20 -3.88
N GLY A 107 -2.78 7.77 -3.39
CA GLY A 107 -1.46 7.69 -4.05
C GLY A 107 -0.94 6.27 -4.19
N ASP A 108 -1.06 5.48 -3.13
CA ASP A 108 -0.68 4.06 -3.12
C ASP A 108 -1.53 3.23 -4.11
N THR A 109 -2.83 3.53 -4.17
CA THR A 109 -3.79 2.72 -4.92
C THR A 109 -3.65 2.90 -6.43
N TYR A 110 -3.55 4.12 -6.97
CA TYR A 110 -3.40 4.27 -8.41
C TYR A 110 -2.02 3.81 -8.91
N ALA A 111 -1.01 3.76 -8.04
CA ALA A 111 0.29 3.19 -8.37
C ALA A 111 0.17 1.73 -8.81
N LYS A 112 -0.73 0.98 -8.20
CA LYS A 112 -1.00 -0.42 -8.54
C LYS A 112 -1.32 -0.65 -10.02
N ASN A 113 -2.08 0.27 -10.64
CA ASN A 113 -2.37 0.17 -12.07
C ASN A 113 -1.12 0.33 -12.92
N TYR A 114 -0.37 1.39 -12.71
CA TYR A 114 0.79 1.71 -13.55
C TYR A 114 1.92 0.70 -13.38
N GLU A 115 2.19 0.27 -12.15
CA GLU A 115 3.23 -0.73 -11.90
C GLU A 115 2.88 -2.08 -12.51
N ALA A 116 1.62 -2.54 -12.37
CA ALA A 116 1.19 -3.78 -12.99
C ALA A 116 1.25 -3.73 -14.52
N GLU A 117 0.84 -2.61 -15.15
CA GLU A 117 0.89 -2.45 -16.61
C GLU A 117 2.32 -2.35 -17.15
N ILE A 118 3.18 -1.59 -16.48
CA ILE A 118 4.56 -1.39 -16.93
C ILE A 118 5.36 -2.67 -16.81
N SER A 119 5.32 -3.33 -15.64
CA SER A 119 6.13 -4.53 -15.38
C SER A 119 5.65 -5.77 -16.14
N SER A 120 4.39 -5.83 -16.53
CA SER A 120 3.85 -6.97 -17.29
C SER A 120 3.90 -6.81 -18.81
N ARG A 121 4.31 -5.65 -19.31
CA ARG A 121 4.26 -5.31 -20.74
C ARG A 121 5.14 -6.23 -21.59
N GLY A 122 4.50 -6.90 -22.56
CA GLY A 122 5.20 -7.81 -23.48
C GLY A 122 5.49 -9.20 -22.89
N GLU A 123 5.11 -9.44 -21.65
CA GLU A 123 5.26 -10.73 -21.00
C GLU A 123 4.13 -11.70 -21.39
N LYS A 124 4.44 -13.00 -21.39
CA LYS A 124 3.43 -14.06 -21.50
C LYS A 124 3.00 -14.48 -20.11
N LEU A 125 1.91 -13.88 -19.65
CA LEU A 125 1.44 -14.04 -18.29
C LEU A 125 0.63 -15.35 -18.09
N PRO A 126 0.71 -15.97 -16.91
CA PRO A 126 -0.31 -16.93 -16.46
C PRO A 126 -1.68 -16.25 -16.37
N HIS A 127 -2.74 -17.03 -16.57
CA HIS A 127 -4.12 -16.50 -16.59
C HIS A 127 -4.48 -15.65 -15.35
N TYR A 128 -4.11 -16.09 -14.15
CA TYR A 128 -4.38 -15.35 -12.93
C TYR A 128 -3.63 -14.02 -12.86
N THR A 129 -2.41 -13.95 -13.36
CA THR A 129 -1.63 -12.70 -13.45
C THR A 129 -2.27 -11.75 -14.47
N GLU A 130 -2.71 -12.27 -15.64
CA GLU A 130 -3.48 -11.46 -16.62
C GLU A 130 -4.76 -10.86 -15.99
N VAL A 131 -5.48 -11.64 -15.17
CA VAL A 131 -6.65 -11.15 -14.43
C VAL A 131 -6.23 -10.02 -13.48
N GLY A 132 -5.16 -10.19 -12.70
CA GLY A 132 -4.66 -9.15 -11.80
C GLY A 132 -4.29 -7.86 -12.53
N VAL A 133 -3.54 -7.96 -13.63
CA VAL A 133 -3.18 -6.81 -14.47
C VAL A 133 -4.44 -6.15 -15.05
N GLY A 134 -5.38 -6.92 -15.59
CA GLY A 134 -6.64 -6.38 -16.12
C GLY A 134 -7.48 -5.67 -15.06
N PHE A 135 -7.53 -6.20 -13.83
CA PHE A 135 -8.24 -5.60 -12.70
C PHE A 135 -7.56 -4.36 -12.14
N SER A 136 -6.24 -4.19 -12.32
CA SER A 136 -5.50 -3.06 -11.77
C SER A 136 -6.05 -1.69 -12.20
N LYS A 137 -6.71 -1.64 -13.36
CA LYS A 137 -7.42 -0.45 -13.85
C LYS A 137 -8.50 0.07 -12.88
N MET A 138 -9.11 -0.84 -12.11
CA MET A 138 -10.08 -0.48 -11.09
C MET A 138 -9.45 0.16 -9.85
N CYS A 139 -8.13 0.13 -9.73
CA CYS A 139 -7.40 0.90 -8.72
C CYS A 139 -7.23 2.37 -9.13
N LEU A 140 -7.20 2.69 -10.43
CA LEU A 140 -7.04 4.05 -10.94
C LEU A 140 -8.37 4.79 -11.12
N THR A 141 -9.36 4.15 -11.75
CA THR A 141 -10.62 4.80 -12.16
C THR A 141 -11.35 5.50 -10.99
N PRO A 142 -11.58 4.87 -9.82
CA PRO A 142 -12.24 5.55 -8.71
C PRO A 142 -11.44 6.73 -8.14
N MET A 143 -10.12 6.73 -8.25
CA MET A 143 -9.28 7.84 -7.80
C MET A 143 -9.47 9.07 -8.67
N LEU A 144 -9.58 8.87 -10.00
CA LEU A 144 -9.84 9.93 -10.96
C LEU A 144 -11.25 10.50 -10.84
N GLU A 145 -12.25 9.64 -10.62
CA GLU A 145 -13.66 10.04 -10.61
C GLU A 145 -14.10 10.62 -9.25
N TYR A 146 -13.67 10.02 -8.16
CA TYR A 146 -14.18 10.31 -6.82
C TYR A 146 -13.13 10.83 -5.82
N GLY A 147 -11.83 10.74 -6.14
CA GLY A 147 -10.76 11.04 -5.17
C GLY A 147 -10.87 12.39 -4.50
N ARG A 148 -11.13 13.46 -5.27
CA ARG A 148 -11.34 14.80 -4.73
C ARG A 148 -12.55 14.87 -3.80
N GLN A 149 -13.71 14.41 -4.26
CA GLN A 149 -14.94 14.46 -3.47
C GLN A 149 -14.81 13.62 -2.19
N ALA A 150 -14.19 12.44 -2.28
CA ALA A 150 -13.95 11.57 -1.14
C ALA A 150 -13.08 12.25 -0.07
N LEU A 151 -12.03 13.00 -0.46
CA LEU A 151 -11.20 13.76 0.48
C LEU A 151 -11.96 14.91 1.13
N GLU A 152 -12.80 15.63 0.39
CA GLU A 152 -13.64 16.68 0.94
C GLU A 152 -14.67 16.12 1.94
N ASP A 153 -15.23 14.96 1.66
CA ASP A 153 -16.20 14.30 2.53
C ASP A 153 -15.53 13.72 3.79
N ASN A 154 -14.34 13.15 3.65
CA ASN A 154 -13.55 12.72 4.79
C ASN A 154 -13.18 13.89 5.71
N LYS A 155 -12.80 15.06 5.18
CA LYS A 155 -12.56 16.27 6.00
C LYS A 155 -13.80 16.72 6.78
N LYS A 156 -15.00 16.40 6.29
CA LYS A 156 -16.27 16.67 6.97
C LYS A 156 -16.71 15.53 7.90
N GLY A 157 -16.01 14.40 7.88
CA GLY A 157 -16.37 13.21 8.63
C GLY A 157 -17.64 12.51 8.12
N VAL A 158 -17.95 12.61 6.82
CA VAL A 158 -19.19 12.08 6.21
C VAL A 158 -18.88 10.94 5.27
N ALA A 159 -19.50 9.77 5.50
CA ALA A 159 -19.46 8.64 4.60
C ALA A 159 -20.46 8.84 3.46
N THR A 160 -19.95 9.18 2.29
CA THR A 160 -20.73 9.33 1.04
C THR A 160 -20.41 8.19 0.09
N GLU A 161 -21.19 8.09 -1.01
CA GLU A 161 -20.90 7.16 -2.10
C GLU A 161 -19.49 7.36 -2.67
N ALA A 162 -19.07 8.62 -2.88
CA ALA A 162 -17.73 8.93 -3.37
C ALA A 162 -16.63 8.42 -2.43
N LEU A 163 -16.78 8.63 -1.12
CA LEU A 163 -15.85 8.11 -0.13
C LEU A 163 -15.85 6.58 -0.12
N GLU A 164 -17.01 5.95 -0.20
CA GLU A 164 -17.13 4.49 -0.25
C GLU A 164 -16.42 3.90 -1.47
N GLN A 165 -16.60 4.46 -2.68
CA GLN A 165 -15.93 4.01 -3.90
C GLN A 165 -14.40 4.06 -3.75
N VAL A 166 -13.86 5.14 -3.20
CA VAL A 166 -12.43 5.28 -2.96
C VAL A 166 -11.92 4.31 -1.89
N VAL A 167 -12.64 4.17 -0.78
CA VAL A 167 -12.28 3.23 0.30
C VAL A 167 -12.27 1.79 -0.20
N LEU A 168 -13.29 1.37 -0.97
CA LEU A 168 -13.36 0.03 -1.54
C LEU A 168 -12.25 -0.22 -2.56
N ALA A 169 -11.89 0.78 -3.36
CA ALA A 169 -10.77 0.65 -4.28
C ALA A 169 -9.44 0.49 -3.52
N ILE A 170 -9.19 1.27 -2.46
CA ILE A 170 -7.99 1.17 -1.63
C ILE A 170 -7.92 -0.18 -0.91
N VAL A 171 -8.98 -0.56 -0.20
CA VAL A 171 -8.93 -1.68 0.73
C VAL A 171 -9.20 -3.02 0.05
N VAL A 172 -10.15 -3.06 -0.87
CA VAL A 172 -10.63 -4.33 -1.48
C VAL A 172 -10.04 -4.55 -2.86
N THR A 173 -10.21 -3.59 -3.79
CA THR A 173 -9.75 -3.79 -5.18
C THR A 173 -8.24 -3.98 -5.25
N THR A 174 -7.47 -3.12 -4.57
CA THR A 174 -6.01 -3.25 -4.49
C THR A 174 -5.57 -4.57 -3.87
N ALA A 175 -6.30 -5.06 -2.86
CA ALA A 175 -6.01 -6.35 -2.25
C ALA A 175 -6.26 -7.52 -3.23
N ILE A 176 -7.37 -7.49 -3.97
CA ILE A 176 -7.69 -8.52 -4.97
C ILE A 176 -6.59 -8.55 -6.04
N VAL A 177 -6.22 -7.39 -6.58
CA VAL A 177 -5.12 -7.28 -7.56
C VAL A 177 -3.82 -7.83 -6.97
N SER A 178 -3.46 -7.43 -5.74
CA SER A 178 -2.27 -7.93 -5.05
C SER A 178 -2.28 -9.45 -4.90
N ILE A 179 -3.40 -10.07 -4.50
CA ILE A 179 -3.51 -11.53 -4.35
C ILE A 179 -3.25 -12.24 -5.68
N PHE A 180 -3.76 -11.73 -6.79
CA PHE A 180 -3.50 -12.31 -8.11
C PHE A 180 -2.05 -12.15 -8.55
N LEU A 181 -1.45 -10.98 -8.30
CA LEU A 181 -0.09 -10.66 -8.74
C LEU A 181 1.00 -11.28 -7.85
N THR A 182 0.68 -11.63 -6.59
CA THR A 182 1.64 -12.22 -5.64
C THR A 182 1.38 -13.69 -5.35
N ARG A 183 0.59 -14.37 -6.20
CA ARG A 183 0.23 -15.78 -6.01
C ARG A 183 1.44 -16.72 -5.87
N ASP A 184 2.50 -16.43 -6.58
CA ASP A 184 3.74 -17.23 -6.58
C ASP A 184 4.73 -16.74 -5.50
N PHE A 185 4.28 -15.93 -4.55
CA PHE A 185 5.07 -15.36 -3.45
C PHE A 185 6.23 -14.47 -3.93
N THR A 186 6.05 -13.80 -5.06
CA THR A 186 6.96 -12.80 -5.61
C THR A 186 6.25 -11.47 -5.77
N PRO A 187 6.97 -10.33 -5.67
CA PRO A 187 6.39 -9.00 -5.90
C PRO A 187 6.34 -8.59 -7.38
N ASP A 188 6.87 -9.38 -8.33
CA ASP A 188 7.28 -9.03 -9.69
C ASP A 188 6.35 -8.07 -10.46
N TYR A 189 5.02 -8.24 -10.35
CA TYR A 189 4.04 -7.37 -11.01
C TYR A 189 3.21 -6.55 -10.01
N ASN A 190 3.45 -6.77 -8.72
CA ASN A 190 2.69 -6.14 -7.64
C ASN A 190 3.31 -4.84 -7.15
N SER A 191 4.61 -4.70 -7.29
CA SER A 191 5.40 -3.51 -6.98
C SER A 191 6.37 -3.26 -8.15
N GLY A 192 6.68 -2.00 -8.40
CA GLY A 192 7.56 -1.61 -9.49
C GLY A 192 8.37 -0.37 -9.11
N LEU A 193 8.70 0.45 -10.09
CA LEU A 193 9.59 1.60 -9.90
C LEU A 193 9.05 2.65 -8.91
N ALA A 194 7.73 2.81 -8.79
CA ALA A 194 7.15 3.76 -7.83
C ALA A 194 7.41 3.34 -6.38
N HIS A 195 7.19 2.07 -6.06
CA HIS A 195 7.51 1.51 -4.74
C HIS A 195 9.02 1.43 -4.50
N ALA A 196 9.80 1.05 -5.53
CA ALA A 196 11.27 1.04 -5.45
C ALA A 196 11.81 2.43 -5.09
N CYS A 197 11.25 3.48 -5.71
CA CYS A 197 11.56 4.87 -5.40
C CYS A 197 11.29 5.17 -3.91
N PHE A 198 10.12 4.81 -3.38
CA PHE A 198 9.80 4.98 -1.97
C PHE A 198 10.81 4.25 -1.08
N TYR A 199 11.02 2.95 -1.28
CA TYR A 199 11.90 2.15 -0.42
C TYR A 199 13.33 2.68 -0.44
N ALA A 200 13.85 3.08 -1.59
CA ALA A 200 15.18 3.66 -1.68
C ALA A 200 15.28 5.01 -0.94
N LEU A 201 14.23 5.83 -1.00
CA LEU A 201 14.17 7.13 -0.33
C LEU A 201 14.01 7.03 1.20
N THR A 202 13.58 5.89 1.76
CA THR A 202 13.55 5.69 3.22
C THR A 202 14.92 5.77 3.88
N ALA A 203 16.01 5.73 3.11
CA ALA A 203 17.36 6.05 3.61
C ALA A 203 17.47 7.48 4.19
N TYR A 204 16.56 8.39 3.81
CA TYR A 204 16.51 9.75 4.33
C TYR A 204 15.46 9.84 5.44
N PRO A 205 15.86 10.22 6.69
CA PRO A 205 14.94 10.24 7.83
C PRO A 205 13.71 11.13 7.68
N VAL A 206 13.73 12.12 6.79
CA VAL A 206 12.58 12.98 6.51
C VAL A 206 11.42 12.20 5.92
N ILE A 207 11.72 11.24 5.05
CA ILE A 207 10.70 10.39 4.40
C ILE A 207 9.90 9.60 5.44
N GLU A 208 10.59 8.90 6.34
CA GLU A 208 9.94 8.08 7.37
C GLU A 208 9.21 8.91 8.44
N LYS A 209 9.72 10.11 8.76
CA LYS A 209 9.19 10.92 9.87
C LYS A 209 8.07 11.86 9.46
N GLU A 210 8.10 12.39 8.25
CA GLU A 210 7.20 13.48 7.83
C GLU A 210 6.20 13.06 6.75
N HIS A 211 6.52 12.01 5.99
CA HIS A 211 5.71 11.55 4.87
C HIS A 211 5.04 10.20 5.12
N LEU A 212 3.95 9.96 4.41
CA LEU A 212 3.27 8.66 4.41
C LEU A 212 3.70 7.85 3.18
N HIS A 213 3.71 6.52 3.31
CA HIS A 213 4.06 5.58 2.25
C HIS A 213 3.41 5.94 0.90
N GLY A 214 2.08 5.96 0.85
CA GLY A 214 1.36 6.21 -0.40
C GLY A 214 1.49 7.63 -0.94
N GLU A 215 1.84 8.61 -0.11
CA GLU A 215 2.20 9.96 -0.54
C GLU A 215 3.44 9.94 -1.43
N VAL A 216 4.49 9.26 -0.97
CA VAL A 216 5.77 9.17 -1.71
C VAL A 216 5.68 8.19 -2.88
N VAL A 217 4.91 7.09 -2.73
CA VAL A 217 4.62 6.17 -3.85
C VAL A 217 3.88 6.90 -4.96
N GLY A 218 2.88 7.74 -4.63
CA GLY A 218 2.18 8.57 -5.62
C GLY A 218 3.10 9.53 -6.38
N PHE A 219 4.11 10.11 -5.70
CA PHE A 219 5.18 10.85 -6.37
C PHE A 219 6.05 9.93 -7.24
N GLY A 220 6.39 8.75 -6.75
CA GLY A 220 7.14 7.73 -7.48
C GLY A 220 6.49 7.31 -8.80
N VAL A 221 5.15 7.33 -8.89
CA VAL A 221 4.42 7.09 -10.16
C VAL A 221 4.75 8.12 -11.21
N LEU A 222 4.87 9.40 -10.85
CA LEU A 222 5.28 10.45 -11.80
C LEU A 222 6.67 10.16 -12.35
N TYR A 223 7.59 9.73 -11.50
CA TYR A 223 8.93 9.33 -11.94
C TYR A 223 8.89 8.09 -12.84
N ALA A 224 8.13 7.05 -12.47
CA ALA A 224 7.99 5.84 -13.27
C ALA A 224 7.43 6.12 -14.68
N LEU A 225 6.40 6.97 -14.78
CA LEU A 225 5.82 7.36 -16.06
C LEU A 225 6.77 8.15 -16.96
N LEU A 226 7.62 9.02 -16.38
CA LEU A 226 8.66 9.72 -17.13
C LEU A 226 9.73 8.77 -17.65
N VAL A 227 10.20 7.83 -16.82
CA VAL A 227 11.20 6.82 -17.21
C VAL A 227 10.65 5.92 -18.32
N ASP A 228 9.37 5.56 -18.25
CA ASP A 228 8.69 4.73 -19.25
C ASP A 228 8.25 5.51 -20.50
N GLY A 229 8.42 6.83 -20.54
CA GLY A 229 8.09 7.69 -21.69
C GLY A 229 6.59 7.90 -21.90
N GLN A 230 5.75 7.70 -20.90
CA GLN A 230 4.29 7.87 -20.94
C GLN A 230 3.87 9.32 -20.64
N GLN A 231 4.15 10.24 -21.53
CA GLN A 231 3.92 11.67 -21.30
C GLN A 231 2.45 12.02 -21.00
N GLU A 232 1.49 11.43 -21.71
CA GLU A 232 0.06 11.72 -21.52
C GLU A 232 -0.42 11.25 -20.14
N GLU A 233 -0.03 10.06 -19.71
CA GLU A 233 -0.37 9.55 -18.39
C GLU A 233 0.35 10.34 -17.28
N PHE A 234 1.60 10.77 -17.52
CA PHE A 234 2.30 11.67 -16.60
C PHE A 234 1.52 12.96 -16.36
N GLU A 235 1.08 13.64 -17.43
CA GLU A 235 0.32 14.89 -17.31
C GLU A 235 -1.00 14.69 -16.57
N LYS A 236 -1.67 13.59 -16.82
CA LYS A 236 -2.92 13.20 -16.15
C LYS A 236 -2.72 12.99 -14.63
N ILE A 237 -1.70 12.23 -14.24
CA ILE A 237 -1.41 11.97 -12.81
C ILE A 237 -0.81 13.20 -12.14
N TYR A 238 0.00 13.97 -12.84
CA TYR A 238 0.50 15.25 -12.34
C TYR A 238 -0.66 16.21 -12.01
N ALA A 239 -1.66 16.31 -12.90
CA ALA A 239 -2.85 17.13 -12.66
C ALA A 239 -3.66 16.62 -11.46
N LEU A 240 -3.86 15.29 -11.35
CA LEU A 240 -4.53 14.65 -10.22
C LEU A 240 -3.78 14.95 -8.91
N ASN A 241 -2.48 14.71 -8.87
CA ASN A 241 -1.67 14.96 -7.65
C ASN A 241 -1.75 16.42 -7.23
N LYS A 242 -1.64 17.34 -8.18
CA LYS A 242 -1.77 18.77 -7.91
C LYS A 242 -3.14 19.14 -7.37
N GLU A 243 -4.21 18.57 -7.91
CA GLU A 243 -5.59 18.79 -7.45
C GLU A 243 -5.80 18.28 -6.02
N LEU A 244 -5.28 17.09 -5.72
CA LEU A 244 -5.42 16.45 -4.41
C LEU A 244 -4.41 16.96 -3.37
N GLY A 245 -3.40 17.74 -3.80
CA GLY A 245 -2.30 18.21 -2.95
C GLY A 245 -1.27 17.14 -2.62
N LEU A 246 -1.19 16.07 -3.44
CA LEU A 246 -0.10 15.09 -3.38
C LEU A 246 1.19 15.70 -3.95
N PRO A 247 2.38 15.21 -3.56
CA PRO A 247 3.65 15.69 -4.06
C PRO A 247 3.77 15.61 -5.57
N VAL A 248 4.27 16.67 -6.21
CA VAL A 248 4.54 16.74 -7.64
C VAL A 248 5.98 17.15 -7.95
N ARG A 249 6.76 17.51 -6.94
CA ARG A 249 8.16 17.91 -7.06
C ARG A 249 9.00 17.21 -6.00
N ILE A 250 10.28 17.00 -6.28
CA ILE A 250 11.25 16.44 -5.33
C ILE A 250 11.25 17.23 -4.01
N ALA A 251 11.18 18.55 -4.08
CA ALA A 251 11.14 19.42 -2.90
C ALA A 251 9.90 19.21 -2.02
N ASP A 252 8.78 18.72 -2.58
CA ASP A 252 7.54 18.47 -1.84
C ASP A 252 7.67 17.27 -0.88
N ILE A 253 8.65 16.40 -1.10
CA ILE A 253 9.00 15.26 -0.22
C ILE A 253 10.25 15.53 0.63
N GLY A 254 10.67 16.79 0.72
CA GLY A 254 11.71 17.23 1.66
C GLY A 254 13.14 16.79 1.35
N ILE A 255 13.45 16.40 0.10
CA ILE A 255 14.80 16.02 -0.34
C ILE A 255 15.29 16.94 -1.47
N THR A 256 16.60 16.93 -1.73
CA THR A 256 17.22 17.66 -2.83
C THR A 256 17.23 16.84 -4.11
N GLU A 257 17.40 17.52 -5.27
CA GLU A 257 17.55 16.82 -6.56
C GLU A 257 18.78 15.90 -6.55
N GLU A 258 19.89 16.32 -5.95
CA GLU A 258 21.11 15.51 -5.83
C GLU A 258 20.83 14.21 -5.04
N GLN A 259 20.16 14.32 -3.89
CA GLN A 259 19.75 13.16 -3.08
C GLN A 259 18.83 12.23 -3.85
N PHE A 260 17.87 12.79 -4.59
CA PHE A 260 16.95 12.01 -5.40
C PHE A 260 17.69 11.20 -6.47
N PHE A 261 18.49 11.85 -7.32
CA PHE A 261 19.17 11.17 -8.42
C PHE A 261 20.22 10.17 -7.92
N GLU A 262 20.97 10.50 -6.86
CA GLU A 262 21.89 9.55 -6.23
C GLU A 262 21.16 8.29 -5.76
N THR A 263 19.94 8.43 -5.25
CA THR A 263 19.13 7.31 -4.80
C THR A 263 18.59 6.49 -5.97
N MET A 264 18.10 7.16 -7.02
CA MET A 264 17.57 6.47 -8.20
C MET A 264 18.63 5.64 -8.93
N ASP A 265 19.88 6.12 -8.98
CA ASP A 265 21.01 5.37 -9.54
C ASP A 265 21.33 4.06 -8.79
N ARG A 266 20.88 3.94 -7.56
CA ARG A 266 21.06 2.72 -6.73
C ARG A 266 19.94 1.70 -6.90
N ILE A 267 18.75 2.10 -7.35
CA ILE A 267 17.58 1.20 -7.47
C ILE A 267 17.90 -0.07 -8.27
N PRO A 268 18.59 0.00 -9.46
CA PRO A 268 18.91 -1.22 -10.22
C PRO A 268 19.84 -2.23 -9.50
N GLN A 269 20.43 -1.81 -8.38
CA GLN A 269 21.33 -2.65 -7.56
C GLN A 269 20.60 -3.26 -6.36
N MET A 270 19.34 -2.89 -6.12
CA MET A 270 18.54 -3.40 -5.02
C MET A 270 17.93 -4.75 -5.44
N SER A 271 18.28 -5.82 -4.71
CA SER A 271 17.88 -7.20 -5.04
C SER A 271 16.49 -7.60 -4.51
N ASP A 272 15.86 -6.72 -3.73
CA ASP A 272 14.66 -7.07 -2.94
C ASP A 272 13.41 -6.26 -3.38
N ILE A 273 13.49 -5.62 -4.56
CA ILE A 273 12.41 -4.78 -5.12
C ILE A 273 12.07 -5.27 -6.51
#